data_ace6835b49f2b3b1b2d92480ca4baf08
#
_entry.id   ace6835b49f2b3b1b2d92480ca4baf08
#
_cell.length_a   1.000
_cell.length_b   1.000
_cell.length_c   1.000
_cell.angle_alpha   90.00
_cell.angle_beta   90.00
_cell.angle_gamma   90.00
#
_symmetry.space_group_name_H-M   'P 1'
#
loop_
_entity.id
_entity.type
_entity.pdbx_description
1 polymer ?
#
loop_
_entity_poly.entity_id
_entity_poly.type
_entity_poly.pdbx_seq_one_letter_code
_entity_poly.pdbx_strand_id
1 'polypeptide(L)' 'MREEILRYITDYLQEHGYAPSVREIAGGVGLKSPSSVHRYLVEMINEGILETDAEAGTPRAIRISGWKYTKE' A
#
# COMPACT_ATOMS: atom_id res chain seq x y z
N MET A 1 -7.01 -6.53 -9.85
CA MET A 1 -5.75 -5.81 -9.54
C MET A 1 -5.68 -5.32 -8.10
N ARG A 2 -6.80 -4.91 -7.52
CA ARG A 2 -6.78 -4.43 -6.13
C ARG A 2 -6.32 -5.49 -5.14
N GLU A 3 -6.74 -6.72 -5.34
CA GLU A 3 -6.34 -7.80 -4.46
C GLU A 3 -4.85 -8.06 -4.54
N GLU A 4 -4.31 -7.97 -5.73
CA GLU A 4 -2.87 -8.17 -5.91
C GLU A 4 -2.08 -7.07 -5.22
N ILE A 5 -2.56 -5.85 -5.31
CA ILE A 5 -1.91 -4.74 -4.65
C ILE A 5 -1.95 -4.93 -3.14
N LEU A 6 -3.12 -5.31 -2.62
CA LEU A 6 -3.26 -5.52 -1.18
C LEU A 6 -2.35 -6.63 -0.70
N ARG A 7 -2.28 -7.72 -1.46
CA ARG A 7 -1.40 -8.83 -1.10
C ARG A 7 0.06 -8.40 -1.10
N TYR A 8 0.44 -7.63 -2.11
CA TYR A 8 1.83 -7.15 -2.17
C TYR A 8 2.16 -6.29 -0.97
N ILE A 9 1.25 -5.39 -0.61
CA ILE A 9 1.45 -4.52 0.54
C ILE A 9 1.55 -5.35 1.81
N THR A 10 0.67 -6.32 1.97
CA THR A 10 0.68 -7.18 3.15
C THR A 10 2.00 -7.93 3.29
N ASP A 11 2.44 -8.55 2.20
CA ASP A 11 3.68 -9.31 2.23
C ASP A 11 4.86 -8.40 2.52
N TYR A 12 4.86 -7.22 1.94
CA TYR A 12 5.93 -6.27 2.14
C TYR A 12 5.99 -5.82 3.61
N LEU A 13 4.84 -5.54 4.19
CA LEU A 13 4.77 -5.14 5.58
C LEU A 13 5.31 -6.23 6.50
N GLN A 14 4.97 -7.48 6.21
CA GLN A 14 5.43 -8.59 7.02
C GLN A 14 6.94 -8.76 6.92
N GLU A 15 7.47 -8.52 5.74
CA GLU A 15 8.88 -8.74 5.52
C GLU A 15 9.74 -7.60 6.01
N HIS A 16 9.28 -6.38 5.81
CA HIS A 16 10.11 -5.19 6.05
C HIS A 16 9.68 -4.37 7.25
N GLY A 17 8.44 -4.50 7.68
CA GLY A 17 7.93 -3.71 8.79
C GLY A 17 7.47 -2.32 8.42
N TYR A 18 7.43 -2.00 7.13
CA TYR A 18 6.93 -0.73 6.63
C TYR A 18 6.34 -0.94 5.25
N ALA A 19 5.52 0.01 4.82
CA ALA A 19 4.80 -0.13 3.57
C ALA A 19 5.72 0.14 2.37
N PRO A 20 5.41 -0.47 1.22
CA PRO A 20 6.15 -0.18 0.00
C PRO A 20 5.74 1.18 -0.56
N SER A 21 6.62 1.75 -1.38
CA SER A 21 6.28 2.96 -2.10
C SER A 21 5.38 2.62 -3.28
N VAL A 22 4.78 3.64 -3.87
CA VAL A 22 3.94 3.45 -5.04
C VAL A 22 4.72 2.79 -6.18
N ARG A 23 5.95 3.21 -6.36
CA ARG A 23 6.77 2.61 -7.42
C ARG A 23 7.08 1.15 -7.16
N GLU A 24 7.32 0.81 -5.91
CA GLU A 24 7.59 -0.57 -5.55
C GLU A 24 6.36 -1.43 -5.80
N ILE A 25 5.20 -0.90 -5.46
CA ILE A 25 3.96 -1.63 -5.71
C ILE A 25 3.78 -1.85 -7.20
N ALA A 26 3.96 -0.81 -7.99
CA ALA A 26 3.80 -0.92 -9.45
C ALA A 26 4.71 -2.01 -10.01
N GLY A 27 5.96 -2.02 -9.59
CA GLY A 27 6.89 -3.03 -10.06
C GLY A 27 6.52 -4.42 -9.59
N GLY A 28 6.04 -4.51 -8.36
CA GLY A 28 5.71 -5.81 -7.79
C GLY A 28 4.47 -6.45 -8.40
N VAL A 29 3.51 -5.65 -8.83
CA VAL A 29 2.29 -6.21 -9.42
C VAL A 29 2.24 -6.10 -10.93
N GLY A 30 3.31 -5.60 -11.55
CA GLY A 30 3.39 -5.59 -13.01
C GLY A 30 2.67 -4.45 -13.67
N LEU A 31 2.42 -3.37 -12.97
CA LEU A 31 1.82 -2.19 -13.58
C LEU A 31 2.92 -1.30 -14.14
N LYS A 32 2.65 -0.73 -15.29
CA LYS A 32 3.65 0.08 -15.97
C LYS A 32 3.74 1.49 -15.39
N SER A 33 2.68 1.95 -14.76
CA SER A 33 2.59 3.34 -14.36
C SER A 33 2.26 3.45 -12.88
N PRO A 34 3.03 4.22 -12.13
CA PRO A 34 2.67 4.47 -10.73
C PRO A 34 1.32 5.17 -10.57
N SER A 35 0.88 5.90 -11.59
CA SER A 35 -0.42 6.56 -11.54
C SER A 35 -1.55 5.57 -11.35
N SER A 36 -1.46 4.42 -12.01
CA SER A 36 -2.47 3.39 -11.86
C SER A 36 -2.54 2.87 -10.44
N VAL A 37 -1.36 2.67 -9.84
CA VAL A 37 -1.32 2.22 -8.45
C VAL A 37 -1.96 3.27 -7.55
N HIS A 38 -1.63 4.52 -7.77
CA HIS A 38 -2.17 5.59 -6.94
C HIS A 38 -3.69 5.59 -6.97
N ARG A 39 -4.27 5.40 -8.15
CA ARG A 39 -5.70 5.34 -8.30
C ARG A 39 -6.31 4.21 -7.47
N TYR A 40 -5.73 3.03 -7.56
CA TYR A 40 -6.21 1.90 -6.77
C TYR A 40 -6.09 2.18 -5.28
N LEU A 41 -4.98 2.79 -4.87
CA LEU A 41 -4.78 3.07 -3.46
C LEU A 41 -5.82 4.04 -2.95
N VAL A 42 -6.14 5.09 -3.72
CA VAL A 42 -7.16 6.04 -3.32
C VAL A 42 -8.50 5.34 -3.15
N GLU A 43 -8.85 4.46 -4.07
CA GLU A 43 -10.10 3.72 -3.97
C GLU A 43 -10.13 2.87 -2.70
N MET A 44 -9.03 2.21 -2.39
CA MET A 44 -8.99 1.33 -1.24
C MET A 44 -9.01 2.12 0.06
N ILE A 45 -8.43 3.30 0.07
CA ILE A 45 -8.51 4.18 1.23
C ILE A 45 -9.95 4.64 1.43
N ASN A 46 -10.62 5.02 0.35
CA ASN A 46 -12.01 5.44 0.43
C ASN A 46 -12.93 4.34 0.91
N GLU A 47 -12.58 3.10 0.62
CA GLU A 47 -13.37 1.95 1.05
C GLU A 47 -13.03 1.47 2.44
N GLY A 48 -12.01 2.06 3.07
CA GLY A 48 -11.64 1.68 4.41
C GLY A 48 -10.74 0.47 4.49
N ILE A 49 -10.24 0.00 3.36
CA ILE A 49 -9.33 -1.14 3.35
C ILE A 49 -7.92 -0.70 3.75
N LEU A 50 -7.52 0.46 3.28
CA LEU A 50 -6.22 1.03 3.61
C LEU A 50 -6.39 2.32 4.36
N GLU A 51 -5.39 2.65 5.15
CA GLU A 51 -5.30 3.92 5.85
C GLU A 51 -4.01 4.60 5.49
N THR A 52 -4.00 5.90 5.61
CA THR A 52 -2.79 6.65 5.37
C THR A 52 -2.62 7.64 6.50
N ASP A 53 -1.38 7.88 6.89
CA ASP A 53 -1.08 8.92 7.87
C ASP A 53 -1.14 10.30 7.25
N ALA A 54 -1.35 10.32 5.99
CA ALA A 54 -1.92 11.43 5.28
C ALA A 54 -1.12 12.69 5.23
N GLU A 55 0.12 12.62 5.49
CA GLU A 55 0.93 13.73 5.05
C GLU A 55 1.15 13.52 3.58
N ALA A 56 0.50 14.31 2.79
CA ALA A 56 0.62 14.20 1.35
C ALA A 56 2.09 14.21 0.99
N GLY A 57 2.47 13.30 0.15
CA GLY A 57 3.84 13.23 -0.29
C GLY A 57 4.74 12.30 0.49
N THR A 58 4.24 11.69 1.54
CA THR A 58 5.03 10.70 2.27
C THR A 58 4.86 9.35 1.58
N PRO A 59 5.89 8.83 0.94
CA PRO A 59 5.71 7.66 0.07
C PRO A 59 5.37 6.38 0.78
N ARG A 60 5.63 6.28 2.07
CA ARG A 60 5.40 5.03 2.79
C ARG A 60 4.42 5.18 3.93
N ALA A 61 3.42 6.04 3.74
CA ALA A 61 2.46 6.33 4.79
C ALA A 61 1.26 5.38 4.80
N ILE A 62 1.23 4.40 3.93
CA ILE A 62 0.08 3.52 3.76
C ILE A 62 0.09 2.44 4.82
N ARG A 63 -1.08 2.18 5.39
CA ARG A 63 -1.28 1.07 6.33
C ARG A 63 -2.53 0.32 5.95
N ILE A 64 -2.55 -0.95 6.32
CA ILE A 64 -3.75 -1.75 6.13
C ILE A 64 -4.63 -1.55 7.35
N SER A 65 -5.88 -1.22 7.10
CA SER A 65 -6.83 -0.93 8.16
C SER A 65 -6.95 -2.15 9.09
N GLY A 66 -6.80 -1.91 10.38
CA GLY A 66 -6.87 -2.98 11.36
C GLY A 66 -5.64 -3.84 11.47
N TRP A 67 -4.65 -3.59 10.66
CA TRP A 67 -3.43 -4.38 10.68
C TRP A 67 -2.53 -3.94 11.83
N LYS A 68 -2.02 -4.91 12.54
CA LYS A 68 -1.05 -4.64 13.59
C LYS A 68 0.27 -5.25 13.19
N TYR A 69 1.20 -4.42 12.85
CA TYR A 69 2.52 -4.92 12.51
C TYR A 69 3.56 -4.45 13.50
N THR A 70 3.11 -4.20 14.70
CA THR A 70 4.01 -3.91 15.79
C THR A 70 4.68 -5.20 16.22
N LYS A 71 5.95 -5.16 16.35
CA LYS A 71 6.65 -6.32 16.87
C LYS A 71 6.50 -6.39 18.37
N GLU A 72 6.02 -7.48 18.82
CA GLU A 72 5.85 -7.67 20.25
C GLU A 72 7.00 -8.44 20.81
#